data_784f1469a3391df1786db8802f483d94
#
_entry.id   784f1469a3391df1786db8802f483d94
#
_cell.length_a   1.000
_cell.length_b   1.000
_cell.length_c   1.000
_cell.angle_alpha   90.00
_cell.angle_beta   90.00
_cell.angle_gamma   90.00
#
_symmetry.space_group_name_H-M   'P 1'
#
loop_
_entity.id
_entity.type
_entity.pdbx_description
1 polymer ?
#
loop_
_entity_poly.entity_id
_entity_poly.type
_entity_poly.pdbx_seq_one_letter_code
_entity_poly.pdbx_strand_id
1 'polypeptide(L)'
;LEQGQGLVFATAYYWDRNDESRAWAQKYQARMKKMPSMNQASIYSAVTTYLKAVEQAQTDDGLAVASQMKKMKINDVFSQNGYVREDGRMVHDMFLVQVKSPKESKGPWDYYKVLDTIAGEKAFQPLAKSSCYLVKK
;
A
#
# COMPACT_ATOMS: atom_id res chain seq x y z
N LEU A 1 -14.13 14.52 -12.83
CA LEU A 1 -12.83 14.73 -13.51
C LEU A 1 -12.62 16.17 -13.98
N GLU A 2 -13.65 16.84 -14.51
CA GLU A 2 -13.50 18.20 -15.07
C GLU A 2 -12.79 19.20 -14.15
N GLN A 3 -13.19 19.26 -12.88
CA GLN A 3 -12.63 20.21 -11.91
C GLN A 3 -11.25 19.79 -11.38
N GLY A 4 -10.91 18.52 -11.41
CA GLY A 4 -9.68 18.00 -10.85
C GLY A 4 -8.64 17.56 -11.88
N GLN A 5 -8.94 17.64 -13.18
CA GLN A 5 -8.04 17.19 -14.23
C GLN A 5 -6.66 17.85 -14.13
N GLY A 6 -5.62 17.08 -14.32
CA GLY A 6 -4.25 17.58 -14.27
C GLY A 6 -3.66 17.69 -12.86
N LEU A 7 -4.45 17.57 -11.78
CA LEU A 7 -3.91 17.53 -10.41
C LEU A 7 -2.97 16.34 -10.26
N VAL A 8 -1.81 16.58 -9.64
CA VAL A 8 -0.79 15.57 -9.37
C VAL A 8 -0.67 15.37 -7.87
N PHE A 9 -0.64 14.10 -7.42
CA PHE A 9 -0.47 13.75 -6.03
C PHE A 9 0.15 12.35 -5.87
N ALA A 10 0.59 12.01 -4.67
CA ALA A 10 1.10 10.70 -4.35
C ALA A 10 0.02 9.82 -3.70
N THR A 11 -0.02 8.55 -4.08
CA THR A 11 -0.87 7.53 -3.46
C THR A 11 -0.10 6.24 -3.25
N ALA A 12 -0.48 5.47 -2.23
CA ALA A 12 0.13 4.17 -1.96
C ALA A 12 -0.47 3.04 -2.80
N TYR A 13 -1.62 3.25 -3.41
CA TYR A 13 -2.32 2.24 -4.19
C TYR A 13 -3.23 2.89 -5.23
N TYR A 14 -3.28 2.25 -6.41
CA TYR A 14 -4.29 2.51 -7.43
C TYR A 14 -4.76 1.17 -8.01
N TRP A 15 -6.06 0.98 -8.13
CA TRP A 15 -6.65 -0.30 -8.50
C TRP A 15 -6.22 -0.82 -9.88
N ASP A 16 -5.94 0.10 -10.82
CA ASP A 16 -5.56 -0.21 -12.21
C ASP A 16 -4.04 -0.10 -12.47
N ARG A 17 -3.20 -0.34 -11.45
CA ARG A 17 -1.74 -0.25 -11.63
C ARG A 17 -1.10 -1.50 -12.26
N ASN A 18 -1.67 -2.68 -12.01
CA ASN A 18 -1.21 -3.96 -12.57
C ASN A 18 -2.32 -5.02 -12.51
N ASP A 19 -2.07 -6.21 -13.07
CA ASP A 19 -3.07 -7.28 -13.17
C ASP A 19 -3.53 -7.79 -11.80
N GLU A 20 -2.62 -7.94 -10.83
CA GLU A 20 -2.94 -8.38 -9.49
C GLU A 20 -3.87 -7.38 -8.77
N SER A 21 -3.55 -6.09 -8.86
CA SER A 21 -4.38 -5.02 -8.30
C SER A 21 -5.77 -5.00 -8.94
N ARG A 22 -5.86 -5.14 -10.27
CA ARG A 22 -7.13 -5.23 -11.00
C ARG A 22 -7.97 -6.41 -10.55
N ALA A 23 -7.38 -7.61 -10.49
CA ALA A 23 -8.08 -8.82 -10.09
C ALA A 23 -8.63 -8.74 -8.67
N TRP A 24 -7.85 -8.22 -7.73
CA TRP A 24 -8.32 -8.01 -6.36
C TRP A 24 -9.40 -6.92 -6.27
N ALA A 25 -9.21 -5.80 -6.96
CA ALA A 25 -10.16 -4.69 -6.98
C ALA A 25 -11.53 -5.11 -7.56
N GLN A 26 -11.57 -5.96 -8.57
CA GLN A 26 -12.80 -6.53 -9.11
C GLN A 26 -13.55 -7.38 -8.08
N LYS A 27 -12.84 -8.22 -7.32
CA LYS A 27 -13.43 -9.00 -6.22
C LYS A 27 -14.01 -8.09 -5.12
N TYR A 28 -13.29 -7.02 -4.80
CA TYR A 28 -13.77 -6.01 -3.84
C TYR A 28 -15.01 -5.29 -4.37
N GLN A 29 -14.98 -4.82 -5.62
CA GLN A 29 -16.10 -4.12 -6.26
C GLN A 29 -17.37 -4.99 -6.35
N ALA A 30 -17.22 -6.28 -6.65
CA ALA A 30 -18.35 -7.21 -6.71
C ALA A 30 -19.14 -7.24 -5.40
N ARG A 31 -18.47 -7.10 -4.26
CA ARG A 31 -19.06 -7.08 -2.92
C ARG A 31 -19.53 -5.69 -2.48
N MET A 32 -18.64 -4.70 -2.64
CA MET A 32 -18.81 -3.36 -2.05
C MET A 32 -19.44 -2.35 -3.01
N LYS A 33 -19.59 -2.68 -4.30
CA LYS A 33 -20.12 -1.83 -5.37
C LYS A 33 -19.31 -0.54 -5.60
N LYS A 34 -18.07 -0.51 -5.11
CA LYS A 34 -17.10 0.60 -5.24
C LYS A 34 -15.72 0.03 -5.44
N MET A 35 -14.85 0.75 -6.16
CA MET A 35 -13.42 0.41 -6.24
C MET A 35 -12.71 0.70 -4.92
N PRO A 36 -11.73 -0.14 -4.53
CA PRO A 36 -10.94 0.09 -3.34
C PRO A 36 -9.99 1.28 -3.53
N SER A 37 -9.78 2.04 -2.48
CA SER A 37 -8.72 3.05 -2.37
C SER A 37 -7.49 2.45 -1.66
N MET A 38 -6.47 3.28 -1.47
CA MET A 38 -5.28 2.90 -0.69
C MET A 38 -5.63 2.44 0.74
N ASN A 39 -6.70 2.99 1.34
CA ASN A 39 -7.09 2.63 2.70
C ASN A 39 -7.55 1.17 2.80
N GLN A 40 -8.41 0.71 1.88
CA GLN A 40 -8.87 -0.67 1.88
C GLN A 40 -7.74 -1.65 1.52
N ALA A 41 -6.91 -1.28 0.56
CA ALA A 41 -5.77 -2.12 0.16
C ALA A 41 -4.74 -2.24 1.28
N SER A 42 -4.44 -1.15 2.01
CA SER A 42 -3.51 -1.18 3.13
C SER A 42 -4.03 -1.98 4.32
N ILE A 43 -5.33 -1.87 4.64
CA ILE A 43 -5.94 -2.68 5.71
C ILE A 43 -5.91 -4.17 5.35
N TYR A 44 -6.24 -4.51 4.09
CA TYR A 44 -6.13 -5.89 3.61
C TYR A 44 -4.70 -6.44 3.77
N SER A 45 -3.71 -5.67 3.35
CA SER A 45 -2.29 -6.03 3.49
C SER A 45 -1.89 -6.17 4.96
N ALA A 46 -2.27 -5.22 5.83
CA ALA A 46 -1.93 -5.24 7.25
C ALA A 46 -2.49 -6.47 7.96
N VAL A 47 -3.80 -6.77 7.75
CA VAL A 47 -4.45 -7.95 8.37
C VAL A 47 -3.84 -9.24 7.84
N THR A 48 -3.63 -9.35 6.52
CA THR A 48 -3.03 -10.54 5.92
C THR A 48 -1.60 -10.78 6.42
N THR A 49 -0.80 -9.72 6.54
CA THR A 49 0.57 -9.80 7.06
C THR A 49 0.58 -10.22 8.53
N TYR A 50 -0.32 -9.66 9.35
CA TYR A 50 -0.47 -10.05 10.75
C TYR A 50 -0.81 -11.54 10.89
N LEU A 51 -1.82 -12.02 10.16
CA LEU A 51 -2.24 -13.43 10.22
C LEU A 51 -1.12 -14.38 9.76
N LYS A 52 -0.38 -14.03 8.72
CA LYS A 52 0.79 -14.80 8.29
C LYS A 52 1.90 -14.80 9.35
N ALA A 53 2.08 -13.69 10.07
CA ALA A 53 3.06 -13.61 11.14
C ALA A 53 2.67 -14.48 12.34
N VAL A 54 1.39 -14.50 12.72
CA VAL A 54 0.85 -15.41 13.74
C VAL A 54 1.06 -16.87 13.34
N GLU A 55 0.74 -17.22 12.11
CA GLU A 55 0.95 -18.56 11.56
C GLU A 55 2.42 -18.99 11.62
N GLN A 56 3.34 -18.12 11.20
CA GLN A 56 4.78 -18.40 11.19
C GLN A 56 5.39 -18.41 12.59
N ALA A 57 4.92 -17.57 13.50
CA ALA A 57 5.37 -17.52 14.88
C ALA A 57 4.77 -18.64 15.75
N GLN A 58 3.72 -19.32 15.27
CA GLN A 58 2.94 -20.34 16.01
C GLN A 58 2.45 -19.85 17.38
N THR A 59 2.14 -18.57 17.49
CA THR A 59 1.63 -17.89 18.69
C THR A 59 0.94 -16.59 18.33
N ASP A 60 0.05 -16.13 19.17
CA ASP A 60 -0.61 -14.81 19.11
C ASP A 60 0.01 -13.80 20.11
N ASP A 61 1.10 -14.16 20.78
CA ASP A 61 1.83 -13.21 21.62
C ASP A 61 2.29 -11.99 20.82
N GLY A 62 1.88 -10.81 21.27
CA GLY A 62 2.05 -9.57 20.50
C GLY A 62 3.51 -9.22 20.20
N LEU A 63 4.46 -9.53 21.12
CA LEU A 63 5.88 -9.23 20.92
C LEU A 63 6.50 -10.20 19.93
N ALA A 64 6.16 -11.50 20.02
CA ALA A 64 6.62 -12.53 19.10
C ALA A 64 6.11 -12.25 17.69
N VAL A 65 4.83 -11.95 17.53
CA VAL A 65 4.20 -11.61 16.24
C VAL A 65 4.82 -10.35 15.64
N ALA A 66 4.98 -9.28 16.41
CA ALA A 66 5.62 -8.04 15.94
C ALA A 66 7.07 -8.28 15.49
N SER A 67 7.82 -9.10 16.23
CA SER A 67 9.17 -9.51 15.84
C SER A 67 9.17 -10.30 14.52
N GLN A 68 8.21 -11.21 14.35
CA GLN A 68 8.06 -11.97 13.12
C GLN A 68 7.69 -11.07 11.92
N MET A 69 6.75 -10.13 12.09
CA MET A 69 6.39 -9.17 11.04
C MET A 69 7.60 -8.39 10.50
N LYS A 70 8.53 -8.00 11.38
CA LYS A 70 9.76 -7.27 10.99
C LYS A 70 10.74 -8.12 10.17
N LYS A 71 10.64 -9.45 10.24
CA LYS A 71 11.49 -10.38 9.45
C LYS A 71 10.90 -10.70 8.09
N MET A 72 9.62 -10.42 7.88
CA MET A 72 8.91 -10.81 6.66
C MET A 72 9.09 -9.78 5.55
N LYS A 73 9.11 -10.28 4.30
CA LYS A 73 8.84 -9.46 3.12
C LYS A 73 7.36 -9.53 2.79
N ILE A 74 6.80 -8.38 2.47
CA ILE A 74 5.37 -8.22 2.18
C ILE A 74 5.23 -8.12 0.66
N ASN A 75 4.63 -9.16 0.08
CA ASN A 75 4.30 -9.22 -1.33
C ASN A 75 2.81 -9.55 -1.44
N ASP A 76 2.03 -8.56 -1.84
CA ASP A 76 0.59 -8.65 -1.99
C ASP A 76 0.06 -7.55 -2.93
N VAL A 77 -1.25 -7.41 -3.00
CA VAL A 77 -1.92 -6.42 -3.85
C VAL A 77 -1.57 -4.97 -3.51
N PHE A 78 -1.10 -4.70 -2.29
CA PHE A 78 -0.73 -3.36 -1.84
C PHE A 78 0.74 -3.05 -2.11
N SER A 79 1.64 -3.98 -1.83
CA SER A 79 3.09 -3.77 -1.90
C SER A 79 3.82 -4.94 -2.53
N GLN A 80 4.91 -4.63 -3.25
CA GLN A 80 5.93 -5.58 -3.68
C GLN A 80 7.23 -5.28 -2.92
N ASN A 81 7.81 -6.31 -2.32
CA ASN A 81 9.02 -6.21 -1.50
C ASN A 81 8.91 -5.25 -0.30
N GLY A 82 7.69 -4.96 0.15
CA GLY A 82 7.47 -4.17 1.35
C GLY A 82 8.00 -4.87 2.60
N TYR A 83 8.26 -4.11 3.65
CA TYR A 83 8.72 -4.65 4.94
C TYR A 83 8.37 -3.71 6.10
N VAL A 84 8.29 -4.27 7.30
CA VAL A 84 8.11 -3.49 8.54
C VAL A 84 9.48 -3.17 9.12
N ARG A 85 9.78 -1.89 9.20
CA ARG A 85 11.04 -1.33 9.75
C ARG A 85 11.05 -1.39 11.29
N GLU A 86 12.22 -1.22 11.90
CA GLU A 86 12.39 -1.28 13.36
C GLU A 86 11.49 -0.31 14.13
N ASP A 87 11.22 0.87 13.59
CA ASP A 87 10.31 1.86 14.15
C ASP A 87 8.82 1.58 13.88
N GLY A 88 8.49 0.41 13.34
CA GLY A 88 7.12 0.01 13.02
C GLY A 88 6.58 0.57 11.71
N ARG A 89 7.36 1.38 10.98
CA ARG A 89 6.95 1.88 9.67
C ARG A 89 6.95 0.75 8.65
N MET A 90 5.81 0.52 7.99
CA MET A 90 5.80 -0.25 6.76
C MET A 90 6.42 0.60 5.63
N VAL A 91 7.49 0.10 5.06
CA VAL A 91 8.16 0.70 3.89
C VAL A 91 7.63 0.01 2.64
N HIS A 92 7.13 0.79 1.71
CA HIS A 92 6.56 0.35 0.43
C HIS A 92 6.67 1.46 -0.61
N ASP A 93 6.54 1.13 -1.88
CA ASP A 93 6.54 2.13 -2.94
C ASP A 93 5.31 3.04 -2.87
N MET A 94 5.50 4.27 -3.32
CA MET A 94 4.44 5.26 -3.54
C MET A 94 4.35 5.57 -5.03
N PHE A 95 3.15 5.90 -5.49
CA PHE A 95 2.89 6.20 -6.89
C PHE A 95 2.55 7.67 -7.06
N LEU A 96 3.28 8.35 -7.93
CA LEU A 96 2.92 9.68 -8.40
C LEU A 96 1.85 9.51 -9.47
N VAL A 97 0.69 10.09 -9.25
CA VAL A 97 -0.44 9.98 -10.16
C VAL A 97 -0.96 11.34 -10.58
N GLN A 98 -1.55 11.39 -11.76
CA GLN A 98 -2.24 12.57 -12.26
C GLN A 98 -3.70 12.24 -12.54
N VAL A 99 -4.60 13.14 -12.17
CA VAL A 99 -6.03 13.03 -12.50
C VAL A 99 -6.20 13.18 -14.01
N LYS A 100 -6.85 12.19 -14.62
CA LYS A 100 -7.21 12.20 -16.05
C LYS A 100 -8.23 13.28 -16.36
N SER A 101 -8.18 13.81 -17.57
CA SER A 101 -9.30 14.55 -18.13
C SER A 101 -10.47 13.60 -18.44
N PRO A 102 -11.71 14.12 -18.62
CA PRO A 102 -12.85 13.29 -19.03
C PRO A 102 -12.60 12.52 -20.33
N LYS A 103 -11.81 13.08 -21.25
CA LYS A 103 -11.48 12.44 -22.55
C LYS A 103 -10.49 11.29 -22.43
N GLU A 104 -9.64 11.29 -21.40
CA GLU A 104 -8.66 10.22 -21.14
C GLU A 104 -9.25 9.06 -20.36
N SER A 105 -10.34 9.28 -19.62
CA SER A 105 -11.00 8.24 -18.83
C SER A 105 -11.76 7.28 -19.72
N LYS A 106 -11.51 5.98 -19.53
CA LYS A 106 -12.15 4.90 -20.30
C LYS A 106 -13.45 4.39 -19.68
N GLY A 107 -13.84 4.93 -18.54
CA GLY A 107 -15.06 4.54 -17.85
C GLY A 107 -15.06 4.83 -16.35
N PRO A 108 -16.05 4.29 -15.61
CA PRO A 108 -16.16 4.48 -14.17
C PRO A 108 -14.89 4.05 -13.44
N TRP A 109 -14.44 4.86 -12.47
CA TRP A 109 -13.27 4.61 -11.62
C TRP A 109 -11.89 4.75 -12.30
N ASP A 110 -11.84 4.95 -13.61
CA ASP A 110 -10.60 5.21 -14.34
C ASP A 110 -10.21 6.70 -14.25
N TYR A 111 -9.73 7.09 -13.06
CA TYR A 111 -9.51 8.48 -12.69
C TYR A 111 -8.07 8.95 -12.83
N TYR A 112 -7.09 8.05 -12.76
CA TYR A 112 -5.69 8.43 -12.66
C TYR A 112 -4.84 7.74 -13.72
N LYS A 113 -3.78 8.42 -14.12
CA LYS A 113 -2.63 7.82 -14.79
C LYS A 113 -1.43 7.84 -13.84
N VAL A 114 -0.72 6.74 -13.75
CA VAL A 114 0.52 6.65 -12.98
C VAL A 114 1.61 7.33 -13.79
N LEU A 115 2.26 8.34 -13.21
CA LEU A 115 3.36 9.08 -13.82
C LEU A 115 4.70 8.47 -13.45
N ASP A 116 4.86 8.05 -12.19
CA ASP A 116 6.12 7.54 -11.66
C ASP A 116 5.89 6.66 -10.44
N THR A 117 6.90 5.83 -10.11
CA THR A 117 6.97 5.03 -8.89
C THR A 117 8.12 5.53 -8.02
N ILE A 118 7.78 5.98 -6.83
CA ILE A 118 8.74 6.46 -5.82
C ILE A 118 9.09 5.26 -4.95
N ALA A 119 10.33 4.80 -5.05
CA ALA A 119 10.80 3.66 -4.24
C ALA A 119 10.62 3.92 -2.74
N GLY A 120 10.17 2.92 -2.00
CA GLY A 120 9.85 3.02 -0.57
C GLY A 120 10.96 3.64 0.27
N GLU A 121 12.23 3.32 -0.02
CA GLU A 121 13.38 3.90 0.66
C GLU A 121 13.49 5.44 0.52
N LYS A 122 12.91 6.00 -0.54
CA LYS A 122 12.89 7.44 -0.81
C LYS A 122 11.56 8.09 -0.39
N ALA A 123 10.51 7.30 -0.25
CA ALA A 123 9.16 7.78 0.02
C ALA A 123 8.95 8.15 1.50
N PHE A 124 9.73 7.58 2.41
CA PHE A 124 9.58 7.76 3.84
C PHE A 124 10.82 8.37 4.48
N GLN A 125 10.61 9.05 5.62
CA GLN A 125 11.70 9.59 6.41
C GLN A 125 12.72 8.49 6.74
N PRO A 126 14.03 8.73 6.57
CA PRO A 126 15.08 7.77 6.92
C PRO A 126 15.01 7.34 8.39
N LEU A 127 15.32 6.06 8.67
CA LEU A 127 15.31 5.51 10.04
C LEU A 127 16.19 6.31 11.01
N ALA A 128 17.34 6.81 10.56
CA ALA A 128 18.26 7.63 11.37
C ALA A 128 17.62 8.95 11.90
N LYS A 129 16.54 9.40 11.26
CA LYS A 129 15.76 10.58 11.69
C LYS A 129 14.50 10.20 12.49
N SER A 130 14.28 8.91 12.76
CA SER A 130 13.13 8.46 13.54
C SER A 130 13.24 8.95 14.98
N SER A 131 12.14 9.46 15.52
CA SER A 131 11.99 9.80 16.95
C SER A 131 11.42 8.65 17.78
N CYS A 132 11.22 7.47 17.16
CA CYS A 132 10.68 6.30 17.84
C CYS A 132 11.65 5.80 18.92
N TYR A 133 11.16 5.65 20.15
CA TYR A 133 11.96 5.19 21.30
C TYR A 133 12.42 3.73 21.17
N LEU A 134 11.80 2.94 20.28
CA LEU A 134 12.17 1.56 20.01
C LEU A 134 13.43 1.44 19.14
N VAL A 135 13.81 2.53 18.47
CA VAL A 135 15.03 2.57 17.64
C VAL A 135 16.20 2.95 18.52
N LYS A 136 17.12 2.02 18.72
CA LYS A 136 18.40 2.30 19.41
C LYS A 136 19.22 3.25 18.51
N LYS A 137 19.53 4.41 19.02
CA LYS A 137 20.45 5.37 18.38
C LYS A 137 21.88 4.97 18.63
#